data_ca5793b843ee6eeb541fb748df1328cf
#
_entry.id   ca5793b843ee6eeb541fb748df1328cf
#
_cell.length_a   1.000
_cell.length_b   1.000
_cell.length_c   1.000
_cell.angle_alpha   90.00
_cell.angle_beta   90.00
_cell.angle_gamma   90.00
#
_symmetry.space_group_name_H-M   'P 1'
#
loop_
_entity.id
_entity.type
_entity.pdbx_description
1 polymer ?
#
loop_
_entity_poly.entity_id
_entity_poly.type
_entity_poly.pdbx_seq_one_letter_code
_entity_poly.pdbx_strand_id
1 'polypeptide(L)'
;MNPKITKWTRYEFWPFWLFYGPLTPWYIYKIFRAGAPAYFCSANPGLKWGGFIDYSKIDLLNQIEEKYKPKTYFFPELTNQTIPFPFPFIAKPNTGERGIGVELIRNQADWDTYLHQNKRNLIVQEYFDSAIEFGVFYVQLPNEPKGKIISITAKDFLTFTGDGKSTLHELINQNVRAYYRKDYLIQRFQNQLDLILANNEQLLIEPIGNHNRGTTFLNGTHLKTAELENTIDQIAQK
;
A
#
# COMPACT_ATOMS: atom_id res chain seq x y z
N MET A 1 -8.08 7.57 23.37
CA MET A 1 -8.51 8.84 22.71
C MET A 1 -9.77 8.56 21.93
N ASN A 2 -10.81 9.43 21.97
CA ASN A 2 -12.08 9.14 21.29
C ASN A 2 -11.86 9.08 19.76
N PRO A 3 -12.16 7.96 19.10
CA PRO A 3 -11.91 7.80 17.66
C PRO A 3 -12.59 8.88 16.80
N LYS A 4 -13.78 9.33 17.19
CA LYS A 4 -14.52 10.38 16.45
C LYS A 4 -13.79 11.73 16.44
N ILE A 5 -13.08 12.06 17.51
CA ILE A 5 -12.28 13.31 17.60
C ILE A 5 -11.00 13.15 16.78
N THR A 6 -10.38 11.97 16.79
CA THR A 6 -9.15 11.68 16.07
C THR A 6 -9.29 11.92 14.57
N LYS A 7 -10.46 11.67 13.98
CA LYS A 7 -10.74 11.92 12.56
C LYS A 7 -10.49 13.39 12.15
N TRP A 8 -10.75 14.32 13.03
CA TRP A 8 -10.60 15.76 12.74
C TRP A 8 -9.24 16.32 13.15
N THR A 9 -8.59 15.72 14.15
CA THR A 9 -7.30 16.19 14.67
C THR A 9 -6.09 15.61 13.93
N ARG A 10 -6.29 14.55 13.13
CA ARG A 10 -5.24 13.94 12.34
C ARG A 10 -5.53 14.09 10.86
N TYR A 11 -4.70 14.83 10.13
CA TYR A 11 -4.81 15.10 8.70
C TYR A 11 -4.86 13.83 7.84
N GLU A 12 -4.26 12.74 8.31
CA GLU A 12 -4.25 11.43 7.62
C GLU A 12 -5.65 10.84 7.39
N PHE A 13 -6.66 11.26 8.17
CA PHE A 13 -8.06 10.84 8.04
C PHE A 13 -8.93 11.88 7.34
N TRP A 14 -8.34 12.99 6.89
CA TRP A 14 -9.11 14.03 6.21
C TRP A 14 -9.54 13.59 4.81
N PRO A 15 -10.72 14.00 4.36
CA PRO A 15 -11.12 13.76 2.99
C PRO A 15 -10.19 14.49 2.02
N PHE A 16 -10.01 13.92 0.84
CA PHE A 16 -9.10 14.42 -0.20
C PHE A 16 -9.29 15.92 -0.48
N TRP A 17 -10.53 16.38 -0.61
CA TRP A 17 -10.83 17.78 -0.92
C TRP A 17 -10.42 18.76 0.19
N LEU A 18 -10.48 18.33 1.45
CA LEU A 18 -10.06 19.17 2.59
C LEU A 18 -8.54 19.31 2.63
N PHE A 19 -7.83 18.24 2.29
CA PHE A 19 -6.36 18.24 2.29
C PHE A 19 -5.78 18.96 1.08
N TYR A 20 -6.31 18.71 -0.13
CA TYR A 20 -5.76 19.25 -1.37
C TYR A 20 -6.47 20.52 -1.86
N GLY A 21 -7.69 20.80 -1.40
CA GLY A 21 -8.43 22.01 -1.79
C GLY A 21 -7.66 23.31 -1.62
N PRO A 22 -6.99 23.53 -0.47
CA PRO A 22 -6.18 24.72 -0.24
C PRO A 22 -5.00 24.87 -1.22
N LEU A 23 -4.53 23.79 -1.84
CA LEU A 23 -3.46 23.81 -2.82
C LEU A 23 -3.93 24.16 -4.25
N THR A 24 -5.25 24.16 -4.49
CA THR A 24 -5.81 24.42 -5.82
C THR A 24 -5.36 25.75 -6.42
N PRO A 25 -5.34 26.90 -5.71
CA PRO A 25 -4.83 28.16 -6.26
C PRO A 25 -3.37 28.07 -6.70
N TRP A 26 -2.56 27.31 -5.95
CA TRP A 26 -1.16 27.07 -6.30
C TRP A 26 -1.01 26.22 -7.57
N TYR A 27 -1.82 25.19 -7.74
CA TYR A 27 -1.85 24.38 -8.97
C TYR A 27 -2.24 25.23 -10.18
N ILE A 28 -3.27 26.06 -10.05
CA ILE A 28 -3.71 26.98 -11.10
C ILE A 28 -2.57 27.95 -11.49
N TYR A 29 -1.93 28.56 -10.52
CA TYR A 29 -0.76 29.42 -10.76
C TYR A 29 0.35 28.69 -11.53
N LYS A 30 0.65 27.44 -11.16
CA LYS A 30 1.67 26.61 -11.83
C LYS A 30 1.29 26.26 -13.26
N ILE A 31 0.02 26.00 -13.56
CA ILE A 31 -0.48 25.76 -14.90
C ILE A 31 -0.19 26.98 -15.81
N PHE A 32 -0.55 28.15 -15.35
CA PHE A 32 -0.29 29.37 -16.12
C PHE A 32 1.21 29.63 -16.32
N ARG A 33 1.99 29.43 -15.28
CA ARG A 33 3.44 29.63 -15.35
C ARG A 33 4.14 28.61 -16.25
N ALA A 34 3.68 27.39 -16.30
CA ALA A 34 4.23 26.33 -17.15
C ALA A 34 3.71 26.39 -18.60
N GLY A 35 2.62 27.13 -18.86
CA GLY A 35 1.93 27.13 -20.15
C GLY A 35 1.33 25.78 -20.53
N ALA A 36 1.17 24.84 -19.56
CA ALA A 36 0.71 23.48 -19.82
C ALA A 36 -0.18 22.97 -18.69
N PRO A 37 -1.46 22.60 -18.96
CA PRO A 37 -2.35 22.06 -17.94
C PRO A 37 -1.83 20.77 -17.28
N ALA A 38 -1.11 19.95 -18.04
CA ALA A 38 -0.56 18.67 -17.58
C ALA A 38 0.90 18.77 -17.10
N TYR A 39 1.37 19.96 -16.67
CA TYR A 39 2.76 20.15 -16.24
C TYR A 39 3.23 19.15 -15.17
N PHE A 40 2.33 18.69 -14.31
CA PHE A 40 2.62 17.73 -13.24
C PHE A 40 3.08 16.36 -13.78
N CYS A 41 2.72 16.02 -15.03
CA CYS A 41 3.15 14.77 -15.66
C CYS A 41 4.67 14.75 -15.89
N SER A 42 5.34 15.90 -15.96
CA SER A 42 6.79 15.99 -16.14
C SER A 42 7.57 15.49 -14.90
N ALA A 43 6.93 15.37 -13.76
CA ALA A 43 7.56 14.81 -12.56
C ALA A 43 7.84 13.29 -12.68
N ASN A 44 7.01 12.57 -13.47
CA ASN A 44 7.17 11.14 -13.72
C ASN A 44 6.89 10.86 -15.22
N PRO A 45 7.81 11.22 -16.12
CA PRO A 45 7.57 11.16 -17.56
C PRO A 45 7.37 9.74 -18.11
N GLY A 46 7.90 8.73 -17.42
CA GLY A 46 7.71 7.31 -17.76
C GLY A 46 6.35 6.74 -17.39
N LEU A 47 5.50 7.50 -16.68
CA LEU A 47 4.18 7.04 -16.26
C LEU A 47 3.06 7.75 -17.02
N LYS A 48 2.04 6.99 -17.44
CA LYS A 48 0.81 7.54 -18.00
C LYS A 48 0.22 8.58 -17.03
N TRP A 49 -0.07 9.78 -17.51
CA TRP A 49 -0.55 10.92 -16.69
C TRP A 49 0.33 11.22 -15.48
N GLY A 50 1.66 10.98 -15.57
CA GLY A 50 2.57 11.17 -14.45
C GLY A 50 2.32 10.26 -13.26
N GLY A 51 1.56 9.18 -13.44
CA GLY A 51 1.12 8.26 -12.36
C GLY A 51 -0.03 8.79 -11.50
N PHE A 52 -0.70 9.87 -11.93
CA PHE A 52 -1.77 10.48 -11.13
C PHE A 52 -3.11 9.73 -11.25
N ILE A 53 -3.45 9.23 -12.45
CA ILE A 53 -4.72 8.55 -12.72
C ILE A 53 -4.47 7.33 -13.61
N ASP A 54 -5.14 6.22 -13.30
CA ASP A 54 -5.30 5.05 -14.17
C ASP A 54 -4.00 4.54 -14.81
N TYR A 55 -2.95 4.43 -14.02
CA TYR A 55 -1.72 3.78 -14.46
C TYR A 55 -1.79 2.25 -14.25
N SER A 56 -1.20 1.53 -15.18
CA SER A 56 -1.10 0.09 -15.15
C SER A 56 0.10 -0.33 -14.28
N LYS A 57 -0.16 -1.13 -13.25
CA LYS A 57 0.91 -1.65 -12.38
C LYS A 57 1.81 -2.63 -13.10
N ILE A 58 1.26 -3.42 -14.04
CA ILE A 58 2.08 -4.39 -14.79
C ILE A 58 3.03 -3.67 -15.74
N ASP A 59 2.59 -2.55 -16.37
CA ASP A 59 3.46 -1.79 -17.26
C ASP A 59 4.63 -1.17 -16.50
N LEU A 60 4.37 -0.72 -15.27
CA LEU A 60 5.41 -0.20 -14.38
C LEU A 60 6.36 -1.32 -13.93
N LEU A 61 5.82 -2.47 -13.52
CA LEU A 61 6.63 -3.62 -13.09
C LEU A 61 7.49 -4.17 -14.22
N ASN A 62 7.03 -4.10 -15.48
CA ASN A 62 7.78 -4.53 -16.65
C ASN A 62 9.00 -3.64 -16.97
N GLN A 63 9.05 -2.41 -16.44
CA GLN A 63 10.20 -1.53 -16.55
C GLN A 63 11.29 -1.86 -15.51
N ILE A 64 10.96 -2.65 -14.47
CA ILE A 64 11.87 -3.03 -13.39
C ILE A 64 12.51 -4.39 -13.73
N GLU A 65 13.83 -4.51 -13.55
CA GLU A 65 14.53 -5.78 -13.72
C GLU A 65 13.96 -6.86 -12.80
N GLU A 66 13.96 -8.11 -13.29
CA GLU A 66 13.43 -9.27 -12.55
C GLU A 66 14.03 -9.45 -11.15
N LYS A 67 15.30 -9.13 -10.97
CA LYS A 67 15.99 -9.27 -9.68
C LYS A 67 15.52 -8.28 -8.60
N TYR A 68 14.83 -7.19 -8.99
CA TYR A 68 14.34 -6.14 -8.09
C TYR A 68 12.84 -6.16 -7.87
N LYS A 69 12.13 -7.09 -8.46
CA LYS A 69 10.69 -7.22 -8.29
C LYS A 69 10.29 -8.63 -7.87
N PRO A 70 9.20 -8.80 -7.13
CA PRO A 70 8.65 -10.12 -6.88
C PRO A 70 8.18 -10.77 -8.19
N LYS A 71 8.24 -12.09 -8.28
CA LYS A 71 7.66 -12.82 -9.39
C LYS A 71 6.22 -12.39 -9.55
N THR A 72 5.86 -12.01 -10.76
CA THR A 72 4.57 -11.38 -11.04
C THR A 72 3.95 -12.02 -12.29
N TYR A 73 2.67 -12.30 -12.19
CA TYR A 73 1.88 -12.82 -13.29
C TYR A 73 0.68 -11.92 -13.55
N PHE A 74 0.42 -11.62 -14.83
CA PHE A 74 -0.70 -10.79 -15.23
C PHE A 74 -1.76 -11.63 -15.94
N PHE A 75 -2.99 -11.50 -15.47
CA PHE A 75 -4.17 -12.13 -16.05
C PHE A 75 -5.08 -11.06 -16.65
N PRO A 76 -5.01 -10.80 -17.96
CA PRO A 76 -5.90 -9.84 -18.63
C PRO A 76 -7.35 -10.30 -18.56
N GLU A 77 -7.57 -11.62 -18.74
CA GLU A 77 -8.86 -12.29 -18.57
C GLU A 77 -8.65 -13.61 -17.82
N LEU A 78 -9.62 -13.98 -16.99
CA LEU A 78 -9.61 -15.27 -16.33
C LEU A 78 -10.06 -16.36 -17.31
N THR A 79 -9.10 -16.91 -17.98
CA THR A 79 -9.19 -18.23 -18.60
C THR A 79 -8.67 -19.27 -17.61
N ASN A 80 -8.95 -20.56 -17.79
CA ASN A 80 -8.55 -21.68 -16.92
C ASN A 80 -7.02 -21.81 -16.76
N GLN A 81 -6.35 -20.75 -16.32
CA GLN A 81 -4.91 -20.71 -16.14
C GLN A 81 -4.55 -21.18 -14.73
N THR A 82 -3.60 -22.07 -14.66
CA THR A 82 -3.01 -22.52 -13.40
C THR A 82 -2.24 -21.38 -12.76
N ILE A 83 -2.45 -21.16 -11.46
CA ILE A 83 -1.69 -20.17 -10.70
C ILE A 83 -0.23 -20.62 -10.66
N PRO A 84 0.73 -19.75 -11.05
CA PRO A 84 2.14 -20.13 -11.16
C PRO A 84 2.89 -20.15 -9.82
N PHE A 85 2.20 -19.88 -8.69
CA PHE A 85 2.78 -19.78 -7.37
C PHE A 85 2.13 -20.74 -6.37
N PRO A 86 2.89 -21.25 -5.39
CA PRO A 86 2.30 -21.86 -4.20
C PRO A 86 1.60 -20.79 -3.35
N PHE A 87 0.66 -21.22 -2.52
CA PHE A 87 0.11 -20.37 -1.47
C PHE A 87 1.16 -20.12 -0.35
N PRO A 88 1.14 -18.95 0.30
CA PRO A 88 0.31 -17.77 0.01
C PRO A 88 0.89 -16.89 -1.11
N PHE A 89 0.03 -16.15 -1.78
CA PHE A 89 0.42 -15.13 -2.76
C PHE A 89 -0.49 -13.88 -2.67
N ILE A 90 -0.08 -12.77 -3.27
CA ILE A 90 -0.88 -11.55 -3.36
C ILE A 90 -1.67 -11.54 -4.68
N ALA A 91 -2.97 -11.30 -4.58
CA ALA A 91 -3.81 -10.97 -5.72
C ALA A 91 -4.23 -9.49 -5.65
N LYS A 92 -4.18 -8.79 -6.78
CA LYS A 92 -4.53 -7.36 -6.84
C LYS A 92 -5.01 -6.95 -8.23
N PRO A 93 -5.87 -5.92 -8.35
CA PRO A 93 -6.21 -5.32 -9.63
C PRO A 93 -4.98 -4.64 -10.26
N ASN A 94 -4.83 -4.75 -11.57
CA ASN A 94 -3.77 -4.06 -12.31
C ASN A 94 -3.90 -2.53 -12.20
N THR A 95 -5.13 -2.02 -12.25
CA THR A 95 -5.45 -0.60 -12.02
C THR A 95 -6.10 -0.43 -10.65
N GLY A 96 -6.04 0.76 -10.08
CA GLY A 96 -6.61 1.08 -8.78
C GLY A 96 -5.56 1.46 -7.74
N GLU A 97 -6.01 2.10 -6.67
CA GLU A 97 -5.19 2.76 -5.67
C GLU A 97 -5.56 2.35 -4.24
N ARG A 98 -4.77 2.80 -3.28
CA ARG A 98 -5.05 2.73 -1.83
C ARG A 98 -5.28 1.31 -1.29
N GLY A 99 -4.74 0.28 -1.96
CA GLY A 99 -4.88 -1.11 -1.53
C GLY A 99 -6.28 -1.71 -1.73
N ILE A 100 -7.13 -1.06 -2.52
CA ILE A 100 -8.45 -1.61 -2.86
C ILE A 100 -8.27 -2.85 -3.73
N GLY A 101 -8.95 -3.94 -3.36
CA GLY A 101 -8.88 -5.22 -4.07
C GLY A 101 -7.55 -5.96 -3.96
N VAL A 102 -6.64 -5.53 -3.09
CA VAL A 102 -5.40 -6.28 -2.79
C VAL A 102 -5.71 -7.28 -1.69
N GLU A 103 -5.47 -8.57 -1.94
CA GLU A 103 -5.72 -9.62 -0.96
C GLU A 103 -4.56 -10.61 -0.88
N LEU A 104 -4.29 -11.09 0.33
CA LEU A 104 -3.41 -12.22 0.59
C LEU A 104 -4.22 -13.51 0.47
N ILE A 105 -3.91 -14.30 -0.53
CA ILE A 105 -4.56 -15.56 -0.86
C ILE A 105 -3.77 -16.68 -0.21
N ARG A 106 -4.36 -17.36 0.77
CA ARG A 106 -3.69 -18.39 1.58
C ARG A 106 -3.98 -19.82 1.12
N ASN A 107 -5.09 -20.00 0.42
CA ASN A 107 -5.57 -21.30 -0.02
C ASN A 107 -6.52 -21.16 -1.23
N GLN A 108 -6.96 -22.30 -1.76
CA GLN A 108 -7.85 -22.34 -2.92
C GLN A 108 -9.20 -21.66 -2.65
N ALA A 109 -9.75 -21.79 -1.44
CA ALA A 109 -11.05 -21.19 -1.11
C ALA A 109 -10.99 -19.66 -1.09
N ASP A 110 -9.87 -19.08 -0.59
CA ASP A 110 -9.61 -17.63 -0.67
C ASP A 110 -9.56 -17.18 -2.14
N TRP A 111 -8.87 -17.97 -2.99
CA TRP A 111 -8.74 -17.66 -4.41
C TRP A 111 -10.10 -17.68 -5.14
N ASP A 112 -10.87 -18.72 -4.91
CA ASP A 112 -12.20 -18.86 -5.53
C ASP A 112 -13.11 -17.69 -5.10
N THR A 113 -13.08 -17.32 -3.83
CA THR A 113 -13.82 -16.17 -3.31
C THR A 113 -13.37 -14.87 -3.97
N TYR A 114 -12.06 -14.67 -4.13
CA TYR A 114 -11.50 -13.48 -4.77
C TYR A 114 -11.93 -13.38 -6.23
N LEU A 115 -11.95 -14.49 -6.97
CA LEU A 115 -12.35 -14.56 -8.38
C LEU A 115 -13.83 -14.26 -8.61
N HIS A 116 -14.70 -14.61 -7.67
CA HIS A 116 -16.11 -14.23 -7.76
C HIS A 116 -16.33 -12.73 -7.84
N GLN A 117 -15.46 -11.96 -7.20
CA GLN A 117 -15.54 -10.50 -7.13
C GLN A 117 -14.71 -9.80 -8.20
N ASN A 118 -13.64 -10.43 -8.69
CA ASN A 118 -12.62 -9.83 -9.54
C ASN A 118 -12.34 -10.74 -10.76
N LYS A 119 -12.88 -10.40 -11.93
CA LYS A 119 -12.85 -11.29 -13.09
C LYS A 119 -11.84 -10.93 -14.19
N ARG A 120 -11.20 -9.76 -14.15
CA ARG A 120 -10.32 -9.26 -15.23
C ARG A 120 -9.21 -8.40 -14.68
N ASN A 121 -8.14 -8.22 -15.50
CA ASN A 121 -7.05 -7.28 -15.21
C ASN A 121 -6.40 -7.51 -13.83
N LEU A 122 -6.12 -8.77 -13.52
CA LEU A 122 -5.54 -9.14 -12.23
C LEU A 122 -4.04 -9.35 -12.32
N ILE A 123 -3.35 -8.97 -11.27
CA ILE A 123 -1.96 -9.32 -11.01
C ILE A 123 -1.94 -10.30 -9.85
N VAL A 124 -1.26 -11.43 -10.04
CA VAL A 124 -0.88 -12.36 -9.00
C VAL A 124 0.62 -12.23 -8.78
N GLN A 125 1.03 -12.10 -7.52
CA GLN A 125 2.40 -11.77 -7.17
C GLN A 125 2.87 -12.59 -5.98
N GLU A 126 4.12 -13.04 -6.03
CA GLU A 126 4.78 -13.73 -4.92
C GLU A 126 4.64 -12.91 -3.63
N TYR A 127 4.30 -13.60 -2.54
CA TYR A 127 4.22 -12.96 -1.22
C TYR A 127 5.56 -13.10 -0.49
N PHE A 128 6.07 -11.98 -0.03
CA PHE A 128 7.21 -11.96 0.88
C PHE A 128 6.72 -11.73 2.30
N ASP A 129 6.91 -12.71 3.15
CA ASP A 129 6.73 -12.55 4.60
C ASP A 129 7.96 -11.83 5.15
N SER A 130 8.04 -10.54 4.86
CA SER A 130 9.18 -9.71 5.23
C SER A 130 8.98 -9.10 6.60
N ALA A 131 10.00 -9.17 7.43
CA ALA A 131 10.00 -8.49 8.73
C ALA A 131 9.98 -6.96 8.63
N ILE A 132 10.41 -6.39 7.48
CA ILE A 132 10.49 -4.95 7.28
C ILE A 132 9.95 -4.59 5.90
N GLU A 133 8.93 -3.74 5.87
CA GLU A 133 8.41 -3.11 4.66
C GLU A 133 8.55 -1.59 4.78
N PHE A 134 9.09 -0.94 3.75
CA PHE A 134 9.23 0.50 3.72
C PHE A 134 9.04 1.07 2.32
N GLY A 135 8.65 2.34 2.24
CA GLY A 135 8.55 3.12 1.03
C GLY A 135 9.75 4.04 0.89
N VAL A 136 10.31 4.14 -0.31
CA VAL A 136 11.42 5.05 -0.61
C VAL A 136 10.91 6.16 -1.53
N PHE A 137 11.13 7.41 -1.14
CA PHE A 137 10.90 8.56 -2.00
C PHE A 137 12.23 9.03 -2.58
N TYR A 138 12.40 8.73 -3.87
CA TYR A 138 13.59 9.07 -4.64
C TYR A 138 13.28 10.18 -5.62
N VAL A 139 14.20 11.11 -5.80
CA VAL A 139 14.09 12.24 -6.73
C VAL A 139 15.38 12.39 -7.52
N GLN A 140 15.26 12.48 -8.83
CA GLN A 140 16.33 12.87 -9.74
C GLN A 140 15.94 14.17 -10.44
N LEU A 141 16.77 15.19 -10.32
CA LEU A 141 16.54 16.47 -11.02
C LEU A 141 17.04 16.38 -12.46
N PRO A 142 16.43 17.15 -13.38
CA PRO A 142 16.95 17.26 -14.73
C PRO A 142 18.43 17.66 -14.74
N ASN A 143 19.24 17.01 -15.57
CA ASN A 143 20.67 17.22 -15.72
C ASN A 143 21.54 16.73 -14.53
N GLU A 144 20.99 16.08 -13.54
CA GLU A 144 21.80 15.37 -12.54
C GLU A 144 22.03 13.92 -12.98
N PRO A 145 23.28 13.43 -12.89
CA PRO A 145 23.61 12.06 -13.31
C PRO A 145 23.02 11.01 -12.40
N LYS A 146 22.69 11.38 -11.16
CA LYS A 146 22.09 10.52 -10.14
C LYS A 146 21.04 11.29 -9.35
N GLY A 147 20.05 10.56 -8.87
CA GLY A 147 19.09 11.12 -7.93
C GLY A 147 19.50 10.86 -6.48
N LYS A 148 18.58 11.12 -5.58
CA LYS A 148 18.79 10.92 -4.14
C LYS A 148 17.51 10.49 -3.43
N ILE A 149 17.68 9.71 -2.39
CA ILE A 149 16.59 9.39 -1.47
C ILE A 149 16.31 10.60 -0.59
N ILE A 150 15.10 11.16 -0.73
CA ILE A 150 14.61 12.31 0.03
C ILE A 150 14.01 11.87 1.36
N SER A 151 13.25 10.76 1.35
CA SER A 151 12.67 10.21 2.57
C SER A 151 12.48 8.70 2.46
N ILE A 152 12.46 8.05 3.62
CA ILE A 152 12.07 6.65 3.78
C ILE A 152 10.95 6.59 4.80
N THR A 153 9.90 5.88 4.45
CA THR A 153 8.72 5.65 5.30
C THR A 153 8.70 4.18 5.71
N ALA A 154 8.99 3.90 6.97
CA ALA A 154 8.84 2.55 7.52
C ALA A 154 7.37 2.25 7.77
N LYS A 155 6.96 1.01 7.50
CA LYS A 155 5.59 0.55 7.70
C LYS A 155 5.50 -0.31 8.94
N ASP A 156 4.65 0.10 9.87
CA ASP A 156 4.28 -0.64 11.06
C ASP A 156 2.88 -1.21 10.86
N PHE A 157 2.80 -2.53 10.71
CA PHE A 157 1.56 -3.22 10.39
C PHE A 157 0.58 -3.20 11.55
N LEU A 158 -0.72 -3.23 11.23
CA LEU A 158 -1.75 -3.31 12.27
C LEU A 158 -1.63 -4.64 13.01
N THR A 159 -1.09 -4.57 14.22
CA THR A 159 -0.86 -5.69 15.12
C THR A 159 -1.52 -5.39 16.46
N PHE A 160 -2.16 -6.38 17.08
CA PHE A 160 -2.63 -6.28 18.46
C PHE A 160 -1.67 -7.00 19.38
N THR A 161 -1.47 -6.39 20.55
CA THR A 161 -0.73 -6.99 21.65
C THR A 161 -1.72 -7.35 22.74
N GLY A 162 -1.73 -8.60 23.15
CA GLY A 162 -2.58 -9.12 24.21
C GLY A 162 -2.23 -8.52 25.58
N ASP A 163 -3.24 -8.34 26.38
CA ASP A 163 -3.15 -7.93 27.80
C ASP A 163 -3.56 -9.06 28.76
N GLY A 164 -3.88 -10.24 28.23
CA GLY A 164 -4.36 -11.39 28.97
C GLY A 164 -5.80 -11.27 29.49
N LYS A 165 -6.56 -10.26 29.04
CA LYS A 165 -7.92 -9.96 29.56
C LYS A 165 -8.89 -9.55 28.47
N SER A 166 -8.49 -8.65 27.58
CA SER A 166 -9.35 -8.09 26.54
C SER A 166 -9.57 -9.10 25.43
N THR A 167 -10.80 -9.23 24.99
CA THR A 167 -11.17 -9.98 23.80
C THR A 167 -10.68 -9.29 22.53
N LEU A 168 -10.55 -10.04 21.43
CA LEU A 168 -10.22 -9.48 20.14
C LEU A 168 -11.22 -8.40 19.71
N HIS A 169 -12.50 -8.58 20.01
CA HIS A 169 -13.54 -7.58 19.77
C HIS A 169 -13.27 -6.26 20.52
N GLU A 170 -12.86 -6.34 21.79
CA GLU A 170 -12.52 -5.16 22.58
C GLU A 170 -11.26 -4.48 22.06
N LEU A 171 -10.21 -5.24 21.68
CA LEU A 171 -8.98 -4.69 21.10
C LEU A 171 -9.27 -3.96 19.78
N ILE A 172 -10.16 -4.49 18.91
CA ILE A 172 -10.61 -3.82 17.69
C ILE A 172 -11.24 -2.45 18.01
N ASN A 173 -12.12 -2.41 19.02
CA ASN A 173 -12.81 -1.17 19.38
C ASN A 173 -11.93 -0.14 20.09
N GLN A 174 -10.90 -0.58 20.80
CA GLN A 174 -9.96 0.29 21.52
C GLN A 174 -8.87 0.87 20.62
N ASN A 175 -8.47 0.15 19.58
CA ASN A 175 -7.44 0.61 18.65
C ASN A 175 -8.01 1.60 17.64
N VAL A 176 -7.47 2.82 17.62
CA VAL A 176 -7.96 3.90 16.76
C VAL A 176 -7.96 3.54 15.27
N ARG A 177 -6.93 2.85 14.79
CA ARG A 177 -6.82 2.48 13.37
C ARG A 177 -7.75 1.33 13.00
N ALA A 178 -7.87 0.34 13.87
CA ALA A 178 -8.81 -0.76 13.71
C ALA A 178 -10.27 -0.27 13.77
N TYR A 179 -10.56 0.70 14.62
CA TYR A 179 -11.90 1.26 14.79
C TYR A 179 -12.50 1.80 13.48
N TYR A 180 -11.70 2.42 12.62
CA TYR A 180 -12.19 2.92 11.33
C TYR A 180 -12.48 1.81 10.32
N ARG A 181 -12.07 0.58 10.61
CA ARG A 181 -12.34 -0.62 9.82
C ARG A 181 -13.07 -1.70 10.61
N LYS A 182 -13.66 -1.33 11.73
CA LYS A 182 -14.23 -2.30 12.69
C LYS A 182 -15.23 -3.25 12.03
N ASP A 183 -16.11 -2.77 11.18
CA ASP A 183 -17.14 -3.60 10.55
C ASP A 183 -16.51 -4.70 9.68
N TYR A 184 -15.50 -4.36 8.89
CA TYR A 184 -14.72 -5.32 8.11
C TYR A 184 -13.94 -6.30 9.02
N LEU A 185 -13.29 -5.80 10.07
CA LEU A 185 -12.49 -6.65 10.97
C LEU A 185 -13.39 -7.59 11.79
N ILE A 186 -14.53 -7.12 12.27
CA ILE A 186 -15.52 -7.95 12.98
C ILE A 186 -16.02 -9.06 12.06
N GLN A 187 -16.35 -8.75 10.81
CA GLN A 187 -16.76 -9.76 9.84
C GLN A 187 -15.63 -10.77 9.56
N ARG A 188 -14.41 -10.30 9.36
CA ARG A 188 -13.24 -11.14 9.05
C ARG A 188 -12.88 -12.09 10.19
N PHE A 189 -12.99 -11.63 11.42
CA PHE A 189 -12.64 -12.39 12.62
C PHE A 189 -13.87 -12.91 13.39
N GLN A 190 -15.03 -13.02 12.73
CA GLN A 190 -16.31 -13.37 13.38
C GLN A 190 -16.26 -14.61 14.28
N ASN A 191 -15.43 -15.60 13.93
CA ASN A 191 -15.26 -16.83 14.70
C ASN A 191 -14.19 -16.74 15.80
N GLN A 192 -13.54 -15.58 15.97
CA GLN A 192 -12.43 -15.35 16.88
C GLN A 192 -12.62 -14.10 17.76
N LEU A 193 -13.80 -13.49 17.74
CA LEU A 193 -14.04 -12.24 18.47
C LEU A 193 -13.86 -12.36 19.97
N ASP A 194 -14.15 -13.54 20.52
CA ASP A 194 -14.00 -13.83 21.96
C ASP A 194 -12.59 -14.31 22.33
N LEU A 195 -11.66 -14.41 21.36
CA LEU A 195 -10.27 -14.80 21.64
C LEU A 195 -9.62 -13.76 22.55
N ILE A 196 -9.02 -14.22 23.64
CA ILE A 196 -8.19 -13.43 24.53
C ILE A 196 -6.74 -13.80 24.27
N LEU A 197 -5.95 -12.85 23.75
CA LEU A 197 -4.52 -13.03 23.55
C LEU A 197 -3.80 -13.04 24.89
N ALA A 198 -2.82 -13.92 25.05
CA ALA A 198 -1.98 -13.93 26.24
C ALA A 198 -1.25 -12.57 26.42
N ASN A 199 -0.79 -12.29 27.64
CA ASN A 199 -0.06 -11.04 27.90
C ASN A 199 1.20 -10.96 27.03
N ASN A 200 1.36 -9.85 26.28
CA ASN A 200 2.42 -9.60 25.28
C ASN A 200 2.38 -10.52 24.04
N GLU A 201 1.39 -11.37 23.88
CA GLU A 201 1.19 -12.09 22.63
C GLU A 201 0.82 -11.09 21.50
N GLN A 202 1.45 -11.27 20.33
CA GLN A 202 1.19 -10.42 19.19
C GLN A 202 0.38 -11.16 18.12
N LEU A 203 -0.68 -10.52 17.65
CA LEU A 203 -1.50 -10.99 16.54
C LEU A 203 -1.45 -9.98 15.40
N LEU A 204 -0.89 -10.37 14.26
CA LEU A 204 -0.92 -9.57 13.04
C LEU A 204 -2.35 -9.54 12.48
N ILE A 205 -2.96 -8.37 12.49
CA ILE A 205 -4.33 -8.16 12.04
C ILE A 205 -4.40 -7.93 10.53
N GLU A 206 -3.50 -7.13 9.99
CA GLU A 206 -3.49 -6.80 8.56
C GLU A 206 -2.08 -6.97 7.99
N PRO A 207 -1.87 -7.98 7.10
CA PRO A 207 -0.56 -8.25 6.52
C PRO A 207 -0.21 -7.37 5.32
N ILE A 208 -1.14 -6.53 4.86
CA ILE A 208 -0.93 -5.65 3.71
C ILE A 208 -0.59 -4.25 4.19
N GLY A 209 0.63 -3.81 3.90
CA GLY A 209 1.20 -2.54 4.32
C GLY A 209 0.58 -1.33 3.64
N ASN A 210 -0.67 -1.01 3.95
CA ASN A 210 -1.38 0.14 3.42
C ASN A 210 -2.03 0.97 4.53
N HIS A 211 -1.90 2.30 4.42
CA HIS A 211 -2.45 3.23 5.40
C HIS A 211 -3.97 3.07 5.59
N ASN A 212 -4.72 2.89 4.50
CA ASN A 212 -6.17 2.65 4.56
C ASN A 212 -6.55 1.30 5.19
N ARG A 213 -5.57 0.41 5.37
CA ARG A 213 -5.73 -0.89 6.03
C ARG A 213 -5.27 -0.88 7.50
N GLY A 214 -4.86 0.29 8.00
CA GLY A 214 -4.48 0.48 9.40
C GLY A 214 -2.98 0.50 9.65
N THR A 215 -2.14 0.33 8.63
CA THR A 215 -0.68 0.45 8.75
C THR A 215 -0.30 1.86 9.23
N THR A 216 0.61 1.94 10.19
CA THR A 216 1.21 3.19 10.63
C THR A 216 2.45 3.47 9.79
N PHE A 217 2.59 4.72 9.36
CA PHE A 217 3.77 5.18 8.65
C PHE A 217 4.69 5.94 9.60
N LEU A 218 5.90 5.45 9.74
CA LEU A 218 6.91 5.95 10.65
C LEU A 218 8.11 6.52 9.88
N ASN A 219 8.90 7.36 10.54
CA ASN A 219 10.17 7.82 9.96
C ASN A 219 11.15 6.65 9.83
N GLY A 220 11.49 6.30 8.59
CA GLY A 220 12.41 5.22 8.24
C GLY A 220 13.83 5.68 7.89
N THR A 221 14.22 6.92 8.21
CA THR A 221 15.53 7.48 7.83
C THR A 221 16.71 6.62 8.30
N HIS A 222 16.55 5.91 9.42
CA HIS A 222 17.56 4.97 9.95
C HIS A 222 17.81 3.76 9.03
N LEU A 223 16.91 3.47 8.10
CA LEU A 223 17.05 2.40 7.10
C LEU A 223 17.88 2.84 5.87
N LYS A 224 18.24 4.13 5.80
CA LYS A 224 19.02 4.66 4.69
C LYS A 224 20.45 4.17 4.77
N THR A 225 20.88 3.41 3.74
CA THR A 225 22.25 2.93 3.56
C THR A 225 22.76 3.33 2.19
N ALA A 226 24.05 3.38 2.00
CA ALA A 226 24.67 3.62 0.69
C ALA A 226 24.32 2.52 -0.32
N GLU A 227 24.17 1.27 0.13
CA GLU A 227 23.73 0.16 -0.69
C GLU A 227 22.32 0.34 -1.20
N LEU A 228 21.40 0.76 -0.31
CA LEU A 228 20.01 1.08 -0.69
C LEU A 228 19.96 2.22 -1.70
N GLU A 229 20.72 3.30 -1.48
CA GLU A 229 20.77 4.43 -2.44
C GLU A 229 21.26 3.99 -3.81
N ASN A 230 22.33 3.21 -3.88
CA ASN A 230 22.85 2.69 -5.13
C ASN A 230 21.84 1.75 -5.84
N THR A 231 21.17 0.90 -5.08
CA THR A 231 20.15 -0.01 -5.63
C THR A 231 18.96 0.76 -6.21
N ILE A 232 18.44 1.74 -5.49
CA ILE A 232 17.31 2.57 -5.96
C ILE A 232 17.73 3.40 -7.18
N ASP A 233 18.94 3.95 -7.20
CA ASP A 233 19.48 4.68 -8.34
C ASP A 233 19.55 3.78 -9.60
N GLN A 234 20.02 2.54 -9.47
CA GLN A 234 20.04 1.56 -10.57
C GLN A 234 18.63 1.22 -11.09
N ILE A 235 17.63 1.16 -10.21
CA ILE A 235 16.24 0.91 -10.60
C ILE A 235 15.66 2.12 -11.34
N ALA A 236 16.00 3.34 -10.91
CA ALA A 236 15.39 4.57 -11.39
C ALA A 236 16.02 5.10 -12.72
N GLN A 237 17.22 4.66 -13.08
CA GLN A 237 17.91 5.09 -14.31
C GLN A 237 17.45 4.37 -15.59
N LYS A 238 16.45 3.53 -15.51
CA LYS A 238 15.85 2.80 -16.63
C LYS A 238 14.50 3.34 -17.02
#